data_5fc9796e5ee694ac941f25a772ba6892
#
_entry.id   5fc9796e5ee694ac941f25a772ba6892
#
_cell.length_a   1.000
_cell.length_b   1.000
_cell.length_c   1.000
_cell.angle_alpha   90.00
_cell.angle_beta   90.00
_cell.angle_gamma   90.00
#
_symmetry.space_group_name_H-M   'P 1'
#
loop_
_entity.id
_entity.type
_entity.pdbx_description
1 polymer ?
#
loop_
_entity_poly.entity_id
_entity_poly.type
_entity_poly.pdbx_seq_one_letter_code
_entity_poly.pdbx_strand_id
1 'polypeptide(L)'
;MKRFICFVLVIAITCAMCFALAGCETQASRVSYNLSQEADNFNNVRQVTVINCLQGDVLFQMTGKISITADTADDQLEIVVEDENGQYKKHFIGLSDNVTYVVEDITAGDVSNYKYTLNFNPKMWLPYNVETID
;
A
#
# COMPACT_ATOMS: atom_id res chain seq x y z
N MET A 1 2.79 -16.75 56.57
CA MET A 1 2.17 -15.48 56.16
C MET A 1 3.15 -14.58 55.39
N LYS A 2 4.33 -14.22 55.90
CA LYS A 2 5.29 -13.31 55.19
C LYS A 2 5.71 -13.82 53.78
N ARG A 3 5.98 -15.13 53.64
CA ARG A 3 6.37 -15.71 52.33
C ARG A 3 5.24 -15.68 51.28
N PHE A 4 4.00 -15.81 51.73
CA PHE A 4 2.83 -15.72 50.84
C PHE A 4 2.58 -14.29 50.34
N ILE A 5 2.78 -13.32 51.24
CA ILE A 5 2.67 -11.89 50.90
C ILE A 5 3.75 -11.49 49.87
N CYS A 6 4.99 -11.97 50.03
CA CYS A 6 6.04 -11.74 49.07
C CYS A 6 5.72 -12.32 47.67
N PHE A 7 5.13 -13.52 47.63
CA PHE A 7 4.72 -14.15 46.37
C PHE A 7 3.64 -13.36 45.65
N VAL A 8 2.62 -12.90 46.38
CA VAL A 8 1.55 -12.07 45.83
C VAL A 8 2.08 -10.72 45.30
N LEU A 9 3.01 -10.10 46.03
CA LEU A 9 3.65 -8.86 45.61
C LEU A 9 4.47 -9.01 44.32
N VAL A 10 5.22 -10.10 44.20
CA VAL A 10 5.99 -10.39 42.97
C VAL A 10 5.07 -10.58 41.76
N ILE A 11 3.98 -11.31 41.92
CA ILE A 11 2.99 -11.52 40.84
C ILE A 11 2.33 -10.19 40.46
N ALA A 12 1.96 -9.36 41.44
CA ALA A 12 1.37 -8.06 41.17
C ALA A 12 2.32 -7.10 40.38
N ILE A 13 3.60 -7.10 40.74
CA ILE A 13 4.61 -6.31 40.06
C ILE A 13 4.85 -6.83 38.65
N THR A 14 4.88 -8.15 38.46
CA THR A 14 5.06 -8.74 37.10
C THR A 14 3.86 -8.46 36.22
N CYS A 15 2.64 -8.55 36.72
CA CYS A 15 1.43 -8.15 35.98
C CYS A 15 1.45 -6.65 35.63
N ALA A 16 1.81 -5.79 36.58
CA ALA A 16 1.90 -4.35 36.31
C ALA A 16 2.94 -4.00 35.21
N MET A 17 4.09 -4.69 35.21
CA MET A 17 5.09 -4.56 34.14
C MET A 17 4.57 -5.05 32.78
N CYS A 18 3.82 -6.15 32.73
CA CYS A 18 3.22 -6.64 31.49
C CYS A 18 2.21 -5.65 30.90
N PHE A 19 1.43 -4.97 31.73
CA PHE A 19 0.50 -3.93 31.28
C PHE A 19 1.21 -2.65 30.81
N ALA A 20 2.36 -2.31 31.38
CA ALA A 20 3.15 -1.15 30.95
C ALA A 20 3.86 -1.36 29.61
N LEU A 21 4.11 -2.63 29.22
CA LEU A 21 4.71 -3.03 27.95
C LEU A 21 3.67 -3.27 26.85
N ALA A 22 2.37 -3.27 27.16
CA ALA A 22 1.30 -3.20 26.16
C ALA A 22 1.41 -1.85 25.46
N GLY A 23 2.25 -1.81 24.41
CA GLY A 23 2.76 -0.63 23.77
C GLY A 23 1.65 0.32 23.37
N CYS A 24 1.81 1.57 23.68
CA CYS A 24 1.03 2.64 23.08
C CYS A 24 1.29 2.60 21.56
N GLU A 25 0.33 2.10 20.80
CA GLU A 25 0.31 2.26 19.35
C GLU A 25 0.42 3.76 19.06
N THR A 26 1.43 4.14 18.30
CA THR A 26 1.64 5.56 17.99
C THR A 26 0.48 6.07 17.13
N GLN A 27 0.18 7.36 17.22
CA GLN A 27 -0.82 7.98 16.37
C GLN A 27 -0.49 7.77 14.89
N ALA A 28 0.80 7.81 14.52
CA ALA A 28 1.27 7.54 13.18
C ALA A 28 0.94 6.12 12.70
N SER A 29 1.12 5.10 13.55
CA SER A 29 0.77 3.72 13.21
C SER A 29 -0.73 3.54 12.96
N ARG A 30 -1.57 4.16 13.79
CA ARG A 30 -3.03 4.14 13.58
C ARG A 30 -3.45 4.83 12.30
N VAL A 31 -2.90 5.99 12.01
CA VAL A 31 -3.20 6.73 10.78
C VAL A 31 -2.75 5.93 9.56
N SER A 32 -1.54 5.37 9.58
CA SER A 32 -1.02 4.51 8.51
C SER A 32 -1.91 3.29 8.26
N TYR A 33 -2.35 2.61 9.32
CA TYR A 33 -3.26 1.49 9.22
C TYR A 33 -4.61 1.89 8.59
N ASN A 34 -5.20 2.99 9.06
CA ASN A 34 -6.48 3.47 8.54
C ASN A 34 -6.38 3.87 7.06
N LEU A 35 -5.31 4.56 6.65
CA LEU A 35 -5.07 4.89 5.24
C LEU A 35 -4.90 3.66 4.37
N SER A 36 -4.22 2.62 4.87
CA SER A 36 -4.10 1.36 4.15
C SER A 36 -5.47 0.67 4.00
N GLN A 37 -6.29 0.63 5.04
CA GLN A 37 -7.63 0.06 4.98
C GLN A 37 -8.54 0.81 4.01
N GLU A 38 -8.50 2.15 4.02
CA GLU A 38 -9.26 2.99 3.08
C GLU A 38 -8.85 2.75 1.63
N ALA A 39 -7.56 2.53 1.39
CA ALA A 39 -7.06 2.22 0.06
C ALA A 39 -7.45 0.80 -0.39
N ASP A 40 -7.38 -0.20 0.52
CA ASP A 40 -7.80 -1.58 0.23
C ASP A 40 -9.31 -1.68 -0.01
N ASN A 41 -10.10 -0.77 0.55
CA ASN A 41 -11.52 -0.61 0.29
C ASN A 41 -11.83 0.29 -0.95
N PHE A 42 -10.83 0.67 -1.72
CA PHE A 42 -10.93 1.53 -2.90
C PHE A 42 -11.54 2.93 -2.61
N ASN A 43 -11.38 3.43 -1.39
CA ASN A 43 -11.89 4.76 -1.00
C ASN A 43 -10.91 5.88 -1.33
N ASN A 44 -9.60 5.58 -1.33
CA ASN A 44 -8.53 6.54 -1.59
C ASN A 44 -8.05 6.46 -3.04
N VAL A 45 -7.74 7.63 -3.59
CA VAL A 45 -7.06 7.70 -4.88
C VAL A 45 -5.56 7.67 -4.66
N ARG A 46 -4.89 6.76 -5.38
CA ARG A 46 -3.43 6.58 -5.33
C ARG A 46 -2.81 6.77 -6.70
N GLN A 47 -1.59 7.24 -6.69
CA GLN A 47 -0.71 7.24 -7.85
C GLN A 47 0.45 6.30 -7.58
N VAL A 48 0.66 5.37 -8.50
CA VAL A 48 1.84 4.50 -8.53
C VAL A 48 2.72 4.94 -9.68
N THR A 49 3.97 5.20 -9.39
CA THR A 49 4.98 5.55 -10.37
C THR A 49 6.10 4.54 -10.31
N VAL A 50 6.36 3.84 -11.40
CA VAL A 50 7.44 2.85 -11.54
C VAL A 50 8.61 3.47 -12.29
N ILE A 51 9.79 3.33 -11.74
CA ILE A 51 10.99 4.06 -12.14
C ILE A 51 12.13 3.07 -12.44
N ASN A 52 12.82 3.30 -13.55
CA ASN A 52 14.10 2.65 -13.82
C ASN A 52 15.21 3.41 -13.09
N CYS A 53 15.79 2.77 -12.08
CA CYS A 53 16.83 3.38 -11.23
C CYS A 53 18.16 3.66 -11.98
N LEU A 54 18.43 2.93 -13.07
CA LEU A 54 19.67 3.12 -13.84
C LEU A 54 19.65 4.37 -14.70
N GLN A 55 18.49 4.69 -15.27
CA GLN A 55 18.34 5.79 -16.22
C GLN A 55 17.56 6.97 -15.64
N GLY A 56 16.89 6.76 -14.50
CA GLY A 56 16.00 7.76 -13.90
C GLY A 56 14.72 7.98 -14.69
N ASP A 57 14.38 7.07 -15.60
CA ASP A 57 13.19 7.18 -16.45
C ASP A 57 11.97 6.59 -15.74
N VAL A 58 10.83 7.29 -15.85
CA VAL A 58 9.53 6.73 -15.46
C VAL A 58 9.12 5.71 -16.52
N LEU A 59 8.93 4.47 -16.12
CA LEU A 59 8.49 3.37 -16.98
C LEU A 59 6.98 3.34 -17.12
N PHE A 60 6.29 3.59 -16.01
CA PHE A 60 4.86 3.39 -15.89
C PHE A 60 4.30 4.28 -14.79
N GLN A 61 3.12 4.81 -14.99
CA GLN A 61 2.40 5.57 -13.98
C GLN A 61 0.92 5.23 -14.07
N MET A 62 0.31 4.94 -12.93
CA MET A 62 -1.11 4.66 -12.80
C MET A 62 -1.70 5.53 -11.70
N THR A 63 -2.85 6.14 -11.97
CA THR A 63 -3.60 6.93 -11.00
C THR A 63 -5.05 6.48 -10.97
N GLY A 64 -5.57 6.23 -9.78
CA GLY A 64 -6.95 5.79 -9.60
C GLY A 64 -7.22 5.28 -8.20
N LYS A 65 -8.40 4.69 -8.00
CA LYS A 65 -8.72 3.92 -6.81
C LYS A 65 -8.11 2.54 -6.96
N ILE A 66 -7.04 2.31 -6.25
CA ILE A 66 -6.22 1.11 -6.40
C ILE A 66 -5.79 0.56 -5.05
N SER A 67 -5.85 -0.76 -4.92
CA SER A 67 -5.20 -1.50 -3.84
C SER A 67 -3.86 -2.03 -4.32
N ILE A 68 -2.86 -2.02 -3.44
CA ILE A 68 -1.49 -2.35 -3.78
C ILE A 68 -0.94 -3.32 -2.74
N THR A 69 -0.38 -4.41 -3.23
CA THR A 69 0.31 -5.41 -2.39
C THR A 69 1.70 -5.67 -2.94
N ALA A 70 2.71 -5.53 -2.10
CA ALA A 70 4.06 -5.95 -2.44
C ALA A 70 4.21 -7.44 -2.12
N ASP A 71 4.39 -8.26 -3.16
CA ASP A 71 4.72 -9.67 -3.00
C ASP A 71 6.24 -9.83 -3.03
N THR A 72 6.80 -10.07 -1.85
CA THR A 72 8.25 -10.23 -1.67
C THR A 72 8.73 -11.64 -2.02
N ALA A 73 7.82 -12.60 -2.21
CA ALA A 73 8.20 -13.96 -2.58
C ALA A 73 8.50 -14.06 -4.07
N ASP A 74 7.74 -13.31 -4.89
CA ASP A 74 7.88 -13.31 -6.35
C ASP A 74 8.52 -12.02 -6.88
N ASP A 75 9.01 -11.14 -5.99
CA ASP A 75 9.60 -9.83 -6.33
C ASP A 75 8.71 -9.00 -7.25
N GLN A 76 7.43 -8.90 -6.90
CA GLN A 76 6.45 -8.18 -7.71
C GLN A 76 5.57 -7.25 -6.90
N LEU A 77 5.11 -6.20 -7.56
CA LEU A 77 4.07 -5.34 -7.07
C LEU A 77 2.74 -5.72 -7.74
N GLU A 78 1.78 -6.08 -6.94
CA GLU A 78 0.43 -6.39 -7.38
C GLU A 78 -0.46 -5.16 -7.20
N ILE A 79 -1.15 -4.76 -8.26
CA ILE A 79 -2.06 -3.63 -8.28
C ILE A 79 -3.44 -4.11 -8.70
N VAL A 80 -4.44 -3.90 -7.86
CA VAL A 80 -5.84 -4.20 -8.17
C VAL A 80 -6.58 -2.89 -8.41
N VAL A 81 -7.31 -2.82 -9.51
CA VAL A 81 -8.16 -1.69 -9.87
C VAL A 81 -9.59 -2.17 -10.10
N GLU A 82 -10.55 -1.32 -9.76
CA GLU A 82 -11.96 -1.52 -10.10
C GLU A 82 -12.30 -0.67 -11.33
N ASP A 83 -12.94 -1.26 -12.33
CA ASP A 83 -13.41 -0.57 -13.53
C ASP A 83 -14.85 -0.05 -13.36
N GLU A 84 -15.32 0.72 -14.36
CA GLU A 84 -16.66 1.34 -14.36
C GLU A 84 -17.81 0.34 -14.28
N ASN A 85 -17.56 -0.92 -14.63
CA ASN A 85 -18.56 -1.99 -14.58
C ASN A 85 -18.52 -2.77 -13.26
N GLY A 86 -17.72 -2.31 -12.28
CA GLY A 86 -17.50 -3.02 -11.02
C GLY A 86 -16.68 -4.31 -11.19
N GLN A 87 -15.92 -4.43 -12.29
CA GLN A 87 -15.02 -5.55 -12.50
C GLN A 87 -13.62 -5.20 -12.01
N TYR A 88 -12.95 -6.18 -11.44
CA TYR A 88 -11.60 -6.01 -10.95
C TYR A 88 -10.57 -6.49 -11.97
N LYS A 89 -9.53 -5.69 -12.14
CA LYS A 89 -8.35 -6.03 -12.96
C LYS A 89 -7.13 -6.02 -12.08
N LYS A 90 -6.23 -6.97 -12.31
CA LYS A 90 -4.98 -7.09 -11.57
C LYS A 90 -3.81 -6.87 -12.51
N HIS A 91 -2.91 -5.97 -12.12
CA HIS A 91 -1.67 -5.68 -12.82
C HIS A 91 -0.51 -6.20 -11.98
N PHE A 92 0.51 -6.73 -12.62
CA PHE A 92 1.73 -7.24 -12.00
C PHE A 92 2.91 -6.46 -12.56
N ILE A 93 3.72 -5.94 -11.66
CA ILE A 93 4.94 -5.21 -12.00
C ILE A 93 6.09 -5.94 -11.34
N GLY A 94 6.97 -6.54 -12.14
CA GLY A 94 8.19 -7.19 -11.65
C GLY A 94 9.14 -6.14 -11.06
N LEU A 95 9.61 -6.41 -9.85
CA LEU A 95 10.60 -5.58 -9.16
C LEU A 95 12.00 -6.19 -9.35
N SER A 96 13.00 -5.35 -9.38
CA SER A 96 14.40 -5.76 -9.48
C SER A 96 15.30 -4.67 -8.91
N ASP A 97 16.59 -4.92 -8.82
CA ASP A 97 17.57 -3.93 -8.37
C ASP A 97 17.56 -2.64 -9.22
N ASN A 98 17.03 -2.72 -10.43
CA ASN A 98 16.98 -1.62 -11.39
C ASN A 98 15.60 -0.99 -11.52
N VAL A 99 14.58 -1.57 -10.90
CA VAL A 99 13.19 -1.09 -10.97
C VAL A 99 12.67 -0.89 -9.56
N THR A 100 12.22 0.32 -9.29
CA THR A 100 11.56 0.68 -8.04
C THR A 100 10.23 1.37 -8.30
N TYR A 101 9.46 1.60 -7.25
CA TYR A 101 8.17 2.29 -7.35
C TYR A 101 7.98 3.29 -6.22
N VAL A 102 7.14 4.28 -6.47
CA VAL A 102 6.65 5.25 -5.49
C VAL A 102 5.14 5.18 -5.50
N VAL A 103 4.55 5.16 -4.33
CA VAL A 103 3.09 5.22 -4.13
C VAL A 103 2.76 6.48 -3.36
N GLU A 104 1.84 7.26 -3.90
CA GLU A 104 1.37 8.49 -3.28
C GLU A 104 -0.15 8.43 -3.12
N ASP A 105 -0.65 8.74 -1.92
CA ASP A 105 -2.07 8.99 -1.72
C ASP A 105 -2.37 10.40 -2.21
N ILE A 106 -3.22 10.49 -3.24
CA ILE A 106 -3.62 11.78 -3.83
C ILE A 106 -5.04 12.09 -3.38
N THR A 107 -5.21 13.22 -2.70
CA THR A 107 -6.56 13.74 -2.43
C THR A 107 -7.06 14.37 -3.73
N ALA A 108 -7.75 13.61 -4.56
CA ALA A 108 -8.25 14.10 -5.83
C ALA A 108 -9.62 14.75 -5.65
N GLY A 109 -9.71 16.03 -5.96
CA GLY A 109 -10.99 16.74 -6.01
C GLY A 109 -11.94 16.25 -7.11
N ASP A 110 -11.46 15.59 -8.18
CA ASP A 110 -12.26 15.28 -9.37
C ASP A 110 -11.93 13.92 -10.03
N VAL A 111 -11.46 12.93 -9.30
CA VAL A 111 -11.26 11.60 -9.90
C VAL A 111 -12.53 10.78 -9.78
N SER A 112 -13.07 10.36 -10.93
CA SER A 112 -14.21 9.44 -11.00
C SER A 112 -13.91 8.17 -10.20
N ASN A 113 -14.88 7.68 -9.45
CA ASN A 113 -14.76 6.49 -8.60
C ASN A 113 -14.37 5.23 -9.37
N TYR A 114 -14.50 5.24 -10.68
CA TYR A 114 -14.38 4.07 -11.56
C TYR A 114 -13.42 4.29 -12.74
N LYS A 115 -12.60 5.37 -12.69
CA LYS A 115 -11.64 5.68 -13.76
C LYS A 115 -10.23 5.63 -13.23
N TYR A 116 -9.36 4.91 -13.91
CA TYR A 116 -7.92 4.97 -13.67
C TYR A 116 -7.21 5.47 -14.93
N THR A 117 -6.12 6.20 -14.73
CA THR A 117 -5.28 6.70 -15.82
C THR A 117 -3.98 5.93 -15.83
N LEU A 118 -3.60 5.46 -17.00
CA LEU A 118 -2.38 4.71 -17.21
C LEU A 118 -1.50 5.46 -18.19
N ASN A 119 -0.31 5.87 -17.75
CA ASN A 119 0.67 6.54 -18.57
C ASN A 119 1.87 5.62 -18.81
N PHE A 120 2.16 5.33 -20.06
CA PHE A 120 3.35 4.58 -20.45
C PHE A 120 4.44 5.51 -20.99
N ASN A 121 5.68 5.19 -20.66
CA ASN A 121 6.80 5.81 -21.32
C ASN A 121 6.87 5.31 -22.79
N PRO A 122 6.78 6.19 -23.81
CA PRO A 122 6.80 5.79 -25.21
C PRO A 122 8.13 5.14 -25.65
N LYS A 123 9.18 5.21 -24.84
CA LYS A 123 10.43 4.48 -25.07
C LYS A 123 10.31 2.98 -24.75
N MET A 124 9.29 2.56 -24.00
CA MET A 124 9.00 1.14 -23.84
C MET A 124 8.30 0.62 -25.09
N TRP A 125 8.98 -0.24 -25.80
CA TRP A 125 8.42 -0.94 -26.95
C TRP A 125 7.45 -2.02 -26.50
N LEU A 126 6.19 -1.64 -26.30
CA LEU A 126 5.10 -2.59 -26.09
C LEU A 126 4.15 -2.47 -27.28
N PRO A 127 3.89 -3.57 -28.00
CA PRO A 127 2.93 -3.56 -29.11
C PRO A 127 1.49 -3.61 -28.56
N TYR A 128 1.06 -2.60 -27.81
CA TYR A 128 -0.31 -2.48 -27.34
C TYR A 128 -1.02 -1.34 -28.05
N ASN A 129 -2.21 -1.64 -28.55
CA ASN A 129 -3.22 -0.61 -28.75
C ASN A 129 -3.82 -0.31 -27.38
N VAL A 130 -3.53 0.85 -26.82
CA VAL A 130 -4.23 1.35 -25.63
C VAL A 130 -5.57 1.88 -26.12
N GLU A 131 -6.63 1.14 -25.96
CA GLU A 131 -7.97 1.69 -26.12
C GLU A 131 -8.30 2.49 -24.86
N THR A 132 -8.35 3.81 -25.02
CA THR A 132 -8.99 4.69 -24.04
C THR A 132 -10.49 4.43 -24.14
N ILE A 133 -11.04 3.83 -23.12
CA ILE A 133 -12.49 3.72 -22.97
C ILE A 133 -12.95 5.10 -22.48
N ASP A 134 -13.58 5.87 -23.37
CA ASP A 134 -14.30 7.10 -23.04
C ASP A 134 -15.59 6.80 -22.26
#